data_906c572761fab9da1c5c86213dfdabf4
#
_entry.id   906c572761fab9da1c5c86213dfdabf4
#
_cell.length_a   1.000
_cell.length_b   1.000
_cell.length_c   1.000
_cell.angle_alpha   90.00
_cell.angle_beta   90.00
_cell.angle_gamma   90.00
#
_symmetry.space_group_name_H-M   'P 1'
#
loop_
_entity.id
_entity.type
_entity.pdbx_description
1 polymer ?
#
loop_
_entity_poly.entity_id
_entity_poly.type
_entity_poly.pdbx_seq_one_letter_code
_entity_poly.pdbx_strand_id
1 'polypeptide(L)'
;LLINGFFRVALTSRHLRVIWRVLLLFLWWVPFFNIYLFFRVLKTVRSEYFFECARQEAEAVHAENEDCKTRYPIVLVHGIFFRDWQLLGYWGRIPAALRRCGAQLYYGGQQSALPVAQSGEELARRLREVLRETGAEKVNIIAHSKGGLDSRWAITRLGLAPQVASLTTVNTPHR
;
A
#
# COMPACT_ATOMS: atom_id res chain seq x y z
N LEU A 1 -19.16 2.06 30.05
CA LEU A 1 -17.84 1.64 29.56
C LEU A 1 -17.94 0.52 28.51
N LEU A 2 -18.64 -0.59 28.78
CA LEU A 2 -18.75 -1.75 27.85
C LEU A 2 -19.41 -1.39 26.52
N ILE A 3 -20.50 -0.63 26.52
CA ILE A 3 -21.22 -0.21 25.30
C ILE A 3 -20.29 0.60 24.38
N ASN A 4 -19.52 1.55 24.93
CA ASN A 4 -18.57 2.36 24.17
C ASN A 4 -17.45 1.48 23.55
N GLY A 5 -16.98 0.46 24.30
CA GLY A 5 -16.03 -0.52 23.81
C GLY A 5 -16.56 -1.31 22.61
N PHE A 6 -17.79 -1.80 22.67
CA PHE A 6 -18.42 -2.51 21.55
C PHE A 6 -18.57 -1.65 20.30
N PHE A 7 -19.04 -0.42 20.45
CA PHE A 7 -19.15 0.53 19.32
C PHE A 7 -17.79 0.82 18.69
N ARG A 8 -16.77 1.08 19.50
CA ARG A 8 -15.40 1.32 18.99
C ARG A 8 -14.88 0.12 18.24
N VAL A 9 -15.00 -1.09 18.77
CA VAL A 9 -14.56 -2.32 18.10
C VAL A 9 -15.34 -2.56 16.80
N ALA A 10 -16.66 -2.35 16.80
CA ALA A 10 -17.48 -2.50 15.60
C ALA A 10 -17.04 -1.55 14.46
N LEU A 11 -16.59 -0.34 14.79
CA LEU A 11 -16.18 0.66 13.82
C LEU A 11 -14.71 0.51 13.39
N THR A 12 -13.81 0.12 14.31
CA THR A 12 -12.36 0.21 14.08
C THR A 12 -11.66 -1.10 13.78
N SER A 13 -12.21 -2.27 14.19
CA SER A 13 -11.59 -3.57 13.94
C SER A 13 -11.56 -3.88 12.43
N ARG A 14 -10.40 -4.24 11.90
CA ARG A 14 -10.20 -4.57 10.48
C ARG A 14 -10.59 -6.00 10.16
N HIS A 15 -10.48 -6.90 11.12
CA HIS A 15 -10.74 -8.33 10.95
C HIS A 15 -12.20 -8.73 11.19
N LEU A 16 -13.01 -7.82 11.75
CA LEU A 16 -14.41 -8.10 12.02
C LEU A 16 -15.24 -7.99 10.72
N ARG A 17 -15.80 -9.12 10.26
CA ARG A 17 -16.65 -9.14 9.05
C ARG A 17 -17.91 -8.29 9.29
N VAL A 18 -18.40 -7.64 8.21
CA VAL A 18 -19.54 -6.72 8.25
C VAL A 18 -20.78 -7.31 8.98
N ILE A 19 -21.07 -8.59 8.74
CA ILE A 19 -22.20 -9.27 9.38
C ILE A 19 -22.11 -9.24 10.93
N TRP A 20 -20.91 -9.40 11.48
CA TRP A 20 -20.72 -9.36 12.94
C TRP A 20 -20.84 -7.95 13.50
N ARG A 21 -20.50 -6.92 12.73
CA ARG A 21 -20.72 -5.52 13.09
C ARG A 21 -22.22 -5.20 13.17
N VAL A 22 -22.99 -5.66 12.19
CA VAL A 22 -24.44 -5.50 12.17
C VAL A 22 -25.09 -6.24 13.34
N LEU A 23 -24.69 -7.49 13.60
CA LEU A 23 -25.19 -8.27 14.72
C LEU A 23 -24.86 -7.61 16.08
N LEU A 24 -23.67 -7.04 16.25
CA LEU A 24 -23.30 -6.27 17.43
C LEU A 24 -24.22 -5.05 17.66
N LEU A 25 -24.60 -4.36 16.58
CA LEU A 25 -25.43 -3.16 16.68
C LEU A 25 -26.91 -3.48 17.00
N PHE A 26 -27.45 -4.57 16.44
CA PHE A 26 -28.88 -4.89 16.52
C PHE A 26 -29.25 -5.93 17.59
N LEU A 27 -28.35 -6.83 17.98
CA LEU A 27 -28.62 -7.95 18.92
C LEU A 27 -27.92 -7.81 20.28
N TRP A 28 -27.30 -6.66 20.55
CA TRP A 28 -26.57 -6.42 21.79
C TRP A 28 -27.47 -6.48 23.06
N TRP A 29 -28.78 -6.27 22.93
CA TRP A 29 -29.74 -6.29 24.00
C TRP A 29 -30.24 -7.70 24.41
N VAL A 30 -29.92 -8.75 23.61
CA VAL A 30 -30.27 -10.15 23.90
C VAL A 30 -29.18 -10.76 24.80
N PRO A 31 -29.48 -11.10 26.11
CA PRO A 31 -28.44 -11.39 27.09
C PRO A 31 -27.50 -12.53 26.72
N PHE A 32 -28.02 -13.70 26.33
CA PHE A 32 -27.18 -14.86 25.99
C PHE A 32 -26.42 -14.68 24.69
N PHE A 33 -27.02 -14.02 23.74
CA PHE A 33 -26.38 -13.71 22.46
C PHE A 33 -25.26 -12.67 22.63
N ASN A 34 -25.43 -11.72 23.52
CA ASN A 34 -24.46 -10.72 23.90
C ASN A 34 -23.19 -11.36 24.50
N ILE A 35 -23.32 -12.35 25.38
CA ILE A 35 -22.20 -13.09 25.96
C ILE A 35 -21.41 -13.82 24.84
N TYR A 36 -22.11 -14.52 23.94
CA TYR A 36 -21.48 -15.18 22.79
C TYR A 36 -20.73 -14.18 21.88
N LEU A 37 -21.37 -13.07 21.53
CA LEU A 37 -20.77 -12.01 20.75
C LEU A 37 -19.52 -11.43 21.43
N PHE A 38 -19.59 -11.22 22.76
CA PHE A 38 -18.47 -10.73 23.56
C PHE A 38 -17.23 -11.61 23.40
N PHE A 39 -17.36 -12.91 23.65
CA PHE A 39 -16.23 -13.83 23.53
C PHE A 39 -15.70 -13.92 22.09
N ARG A 40 -16.58 -13.89 21.11
CA ARG A 40 -16.18 -13.91 19.69
C ARG A 40 -15.41 -12.65 19.29
N VAL A 41 -15.90 -11.48 19.68
CA VAL A 41 -15.23 -10.19 19.46
C VAL A 41 -13.90 -10.15 20.19
N LEU A 42 -13.88 -10.58 21.45
CA LEU A 42 -12.64 -10.63 22.26
C LEU A 42 -11.58 -11.52 21.60
N LYS A 43 -11.97 -12.70 21.08
CA LYS A 43 -11.06 -13.59 20.34
C LYS A 43 -10.50 -12.90 19.08
N THR A 44 -11.35 -12.21 18.32
CA THR A 44 -10.93 -11.49 17.10
C THR A 44 -9.97 -10.35 17.43
N VAL A 45 -10.33 -9.51 18.41
CA VAL A 45 -9.49 -8.37 18.84
C VAL A 45 -8.14 -8.85 19.39
N ARG A 46 -8.15 -9.95 20.16
CA ARG A 46 -6.92 -10.54 20.68
C ARG A 46 -6.01 -11.03 19.55
N SER A 47 -6.57 -11.72 18.55
CA SER A 47 -5.78 -12.17 17.40
C SER A 47 -5.24 -11.00 16.58
N GLU A 48 -6.03 -9.94 16.39
CA GLU A 48 -5.62 -8.71 15.74
C GLU A 48 -4.47 -8.01 16.49
N TYR A 49 -4.57 -7.94 17.81
CA TYR A 49 -3.53 -7.37 18.67
C TYR A 49 -2.19 -8.13 18.55
N PHE A 50 -2.20 -9.46 18.67
CA PHE A 50 -0.98 -10.24 18.52
C PHE A 50 -0.38 -10.13 17.12
N PHE A 51 -1.21 -10.11 16.08
CA PHE A 51 -0.76 -9.90 14.71
C PHE A 51 -0.07 -8.53 14.54
N GLU A 52 -0.68 -7.46 15.09
CA GLU A 52 -0.08 -6.13 15.01
C GLU A 52 1.21 -6.01 15.84
N CYS A 53 1.31 -6.66 17.00
CA CYS A 53 2.54 -6.71 17.78
C CYS A 53 3.66 -7.44 17.01
N ALA A 54 3.40 -8.63 16.51
CA ALA A 54 4.39 -9.39 15.73
C ALA A 54 4.85 -8.62 14.46
N ARG A 55 3.92 -7.90 13.82
CA ARG A 55 4.25 -7.05 12.69
C ARG A 55 5.15 -5.87 13.09
N GLN A 56 4.85 -5.21 14.22
CA GLN A 56 5.68 -4.09 14.72
C GLN A 56 7.10 -4.55 15.07
N GLU A 57 7.23 -5.71 15.69
CA GLU A 57 8.54 -6.32 15.98
C GLU A 57 9.33 -6.61 14.70
N ALA A 58 8.68 -7.23 13.70
CA ALA A 58 9.31 -7.47 12.40
C ALA A 58 9.71 -6.17 11.70
N GLU A 59 8.81 -5.16 11.68
CA GLU A 59 9.13 -3.85 11.10
C GLU A 59 10.30 -3.15 11.83
N ALA A 60 10.43 -3.32 13.14
CA ALA A 60 11.54 -2.76 13.92
C ALA A 60 12.88 -3.41 13.54
N VAL A 61 12.92 -4.74 13.43
CA VAL A 61 14.13 -5.48 12.99
C VAL A 61 14.54 -5.07 11.57
N HIS A 62 13.60 -4.99 10.65
CA HIS A 62 13.88 -4.56 9.26
C HIS A 62 14.33 -3.09 9.18
N ALA A 63 13.82 -2.23 10.08
CA ALA A 63 14.25 -0.84 10.16
C ALA A 63 15.67 -0.70 10.68
N GLU A 64 16.04 -1.48 11.71
CA GLU A 64 17.40 -1.48 12.27
C GLU A 64 18.43 -1.97 11.25
N ASN A 65 18.09 -2.99 10.46
CA ASN A 65 18.95 -3.55 9.42
C ASN A 65 18.98 -2.73 8.11
N GLU A 66 18.16 -1.69 7.97
CA GLU A 66 17.97 -0.95 6.72
C GLU A 66 17.69 -1.87 5.50
N ASP A 67 16.93 -2.96 5.68
CA ASP A 67 16.74 -4.03 4.68
C ASP A 67 16.16 -3.55 3.34
N CYS A 68 15.52 -2.38 3.31
CA CYS A 68 14.97 -1.78 2.10
C CYS A 68 15.89 -0.72 1.45
N LYS A 69 17.09 -0.53 1.99
CA LYS A 69 18.07 0.39 1.42
C LYS A 69 18.66 -0.19 0.13
N THR A 70 18.21 0.35 -0.98
CA THR A 70 18.66 -0.07 -2.31
C THR A 70 19.68 0.91 -2.89
N ARG A 71 20.57 0.42 -3.78
CA ARG A 71 21.56 1.26 -4.49
C ARG A 71 20.90 2.41 -5.25
N TYR A 72 19.73 2.18 -5.81
CA TYR A 72 19.00 3.16 -6.63
C TYR A 72 17.66 3.49 -5.98
N PRO A 73 17.14 4.73 -6.15
CA PRO A 73 15.85 5.12 -5.59
C PRO A 73 14.72 4.26 -6.14
N ILE A 74 13.70 4.05 -5.32
CA ILE A 74 12.50 3.29 -5.69
C ILE A 74 11.41 4.25 -6.11
N VAL A 75 10.81 4.02 -7.27
CA VAL A 75 9.66 4.78 -7.77
C VAL A 75 8.41 3.92 -7.71
N LEU A 76 7.40 4.36 -6.96
CA LEU A 76 6.10 3.72 -6.84
C LEU A 76 5.16 4.24 -7.92
N VAL A 77 4.65 3.33 -8.77
CA VAL A 77 3.78 3.65 -9.91
C VAL A 77 2.40 3.04 -9.68
N HIS A 78 1.39 3.89 -9.51
CA HIS A 78 0.02 3.46 -9.19
C HIS A 78 -0.77 3.00 -10.44
N GLY A 79 -1.91 2.31 -10.21
CA GLY A 79 -2.87 1.91 -11.25
C GLY A 79 -3.96 2.95 -11.51
N ILE A 80 -5.05 2.54 -12.18
CA ILE A 80 -6.16 3.40 -12.62
C ILE A 80 -6.89 4.07 -11.42
N PHE A 81 -7.43 5.27 -11.62
CA PHE A 81 -8.37 6.04 -10.77
C PHE A 81 -7.86 6.65 -9.46
N PHE A 82 -6.58 6.62 -9.12
CA PHE A 82 -6.15 7.00 -7.75
C PHE A 82 -5.25 8.23 -7.63
N ARG A 83 -4.96 8.95 -8.72
CA ARG A 83 -4.18 10.19 -8.63
C ARG A 83 -4.90 11.28 -7.83
N ASP A 84 -6.23 11.38 -8.00
CA ASP A 84 -7.04 12.48 -7.46
C ASP A 84 -7.53 12.23 -6.02
N TRP A 85 -7.34 11.02 -5.49
CA TRP A 85 -7.72 10.64 -4.14
C TRP A 85 -6.51 10.63 -3.19
N GLN A 86 -5.81 11.75 -3.11
CA GLN A 86 -4.66 11.92 -2.19
C GLN A 86 -5.02 11.67 -0.72
N LEU A 87 -6.30 11.82 -0.35
CA LEU A 87 -6.82 11.57 1.01
C LEU A 87 -6.84 10.09 1.42
N LEU A 88 -6.82 9.14 0.48
CA LEU A 88 -6.91 7.69 0.77
C LEU A 88 -5.64 6.89 0.49
N GLY A 89 -4.49 7.54 0.38
CA GLY A 89 -3.17 6.91 0.27
C GLY A 89 -3.17 5.59 -0.49
N TYR A 90 -3.09 5.61 -1.83
CA TYR A 90 -3.12 4.41 -2.69
C TYR A 90 -2.29 3.23 -2.18
N TRP A 91 -1.10 3.53 -1.72
CA TRP A 91 -0.15 2.55 -1.21
C TRP A 91 -0.34 2.24 0.28
N GLY A 92 -1.31 2.87 0.94
CA GLY A 92 -1.60 2.67 2.37
C GLY A 92 -0.37 2.88 3.24
N ARG A 93 -0.01 1.85 4.01
CA ARG A 93 1.11 1.87 4.95
C ARG A 93 2.47 1.52 4.33
N ILE A 94 2.48 1.01 3.09
CA ILE A 94 3.69 0.49 2.42
C ILE A 94 4.80 1.56 2.32
N PRO A 95 4.55 2.80 1.86
CA PRO A 95 5.60 3.81 1.74
C PRO A 95 6.25 4.16 3.08
N ALA A 96 5.45 4.24 4.15
CA ALA A 96 5.97 4.55 5.48
C ALA A 96 6.84 3.42 6.03
N ALA A 97 6.45 2.16 5.81
CA ALA A 97 7.24 1.00 6.21
C ALA A 97 8.55 0.93 5.43
N LEU A 98 8.52 1.06 4.10
CA LEU A 98 9.72 1.04 3.26
C LEU A 98 10.72 2.16 3.64
N ARG A 99 10.22 3.38 3.89
CA ARG A 99 11.09 4.49 4.33
C ARG A 99 11.74 4.23 5.67
N ARG A 100 11.00 3.64 6.64
CA ARG A 100 11.57 3.24 7.93
C ARG A 100 12.68 2.20 7.79
N CYS A 101 12.58 1.32 6.80
CA CYS A 101 13.59 0.32 6.47
C CYS A 101 14.70 0.85 5.54
N GLY A 102 14.88 2.17 5.42
CA GLY A 102 15.97 2.80 4.69
C GLY A 102 15.72 3.06 3.19
N ALA A 103 14.52 2.80 2.66
CA ALA A 103 14.24 3.03 1.25
C ALA A 103 14.11 4.52 0.89
N GLN A 104 14.77 4.93 -0.20
CA GLN A 104 14.56 6.22 -0.82
C GLN A 104 13.42 6.13 -1.83
N LEU A 105 12.25 6.75 -1.52
CA LEU A 105 11.01 6.57 -2.27
C LEU A 105 10.56 7.83 -2.99
N TYR A 106 10.16 7.64 -4.24
CA TYR A 106 9.51 8.61 -5.12
C TYR A 106 8.20 8.06 -5.67
N TYR A 107 7.39 8.92 -6.30
CA TYR A 107 6.12 8.53 -6.92
C TYR A 107 6.13 8.88 -8.41
N GLY A 108 5.55 8.00 -9.23
CA GLY A 108 5.45 8.18 -10.67
C GLY A 108 4.60 9.37 -11.09
N GLY A 109 3.52 9.66 -10.35
CA GLY A 109 2.69 10.86 -10.54
C GLY A 109 1.99 10.97 -11.90
N GLN A 110 1.99 9.88 -12.71
CA GLN A 110 1.31 9.84 -14.01
C GLN A 110 -0.21 9.88 -13.87
N GLN A 111 -0.90 10.44 -14.86
CA GLN A 111 -2.36 10.42 -14.93
C GLN A 111 -2.85 9.06 -15.40
N SER A 112 -3.38 8.27 -14.48
CA SER A 112 -3.71 6.86 -14.71
C SER A 112 -4.98 6.60 -15.54
N ALA A 113 -5.82 7.61 -15.74
CA ALA A 113 -7.02 7.52 -16.58
C ALA A 113 -6.72 7.64 -18.08
N LEU A 114 -5.54 8.10 -18.45
CA LEU A 114 -5.11 8.24 -19.85
C LEU A 114 -4.75 6.89 -20.48
N PRO A 115 -4.70 6.81 -21.83
CA PRO A 115 -4.11 5.68 -22.52
C PRO A 115 -2.68 5.39 -22.09
N VAL A 116 -2.25 4.13 -22.17
CA VAL A 116 -0.92 3.67 -21.73
C VAL A 116 0.21 4.49 -22.33
N ALA A 117 0.12 4.87 -23.60
CA ALA A 117 1.15 5.67 -24.27
C ALA A 117 1.33 7.03 -23.59
N GLN A 118 0.24 7.75 -23.33
CA GLN A 118 0.28 9.08 -22.71
C GLN A 118 0.71 9.01 -21.24
N SER A 119 0.14 8.06 -20.46
CA SER A 119 0.58 7.82 -19.09
C SER A 119 2.06 7.42 -19.02
N GLY A 120 2.53 6.63 -19.99
CA GLY A 120 3.94 6.24 -20.12
C GLY A 120 4.87 7.41 -20.42
N GLU A 121 4.42 8.39 -21.23
CA GLU A 121 5.19 9.62 -21.49
C GLU A 121 5.30 10.49 -20.23
N GLU A 122 4.21 10.68 -19.49
CA GLU A 122 4.24 11.39 -18.22
C GLU A 122 5.16 10.71 -17.21
N LEU A 123 5.05 9.38 -17.10
CA LEU A 123 5.91 8.58 -16.24
C LEU A 123 7.37 8.71 -16.64
N ALA A 124 7.69 8.62 -17.94
CA ALA A 124 9.05 8.78 -18.44
C ALA A 124 9.66 10.13 -18.08
N ARG A 125 8.87 11.20 -18.17
CA ARG A 125 9.27 12.53 -17.75
C ARG A 125 9.59 12.57 -16.26
N ARG A 126 8.70 12.02 -15.43
CA ARG A 126 8.90 11.95 -13.99
C ARG A 126 10.11 11.13 -13.58
N LEU A 127 10.36 9.99 -14.23
CA LEU A 127 11.54 9.17 -13.98
C LEU A 127 12.85 9.94 -14.27
N ARG A 128 12.90 10.70 -15.37
CA ARG A 128 14.05 11.56 -15.68
C ARG A 128 14.24 12.69 -14.66
N GLU A 129 13.14 13.24 -14.11
CA GLU A 129 13.19 14.21 -13.01
C GLU A 129 13.80 13.59 -11.76
N VAL A 130 13.31 12.40 -11.34
CA VAL A 130 13.83 11.68 -10.17
C VAL A 130 15.34 11.39 -10.33
N LEU A 131 15.78 10.98 -11.51
CA LEU A 131 17.19 10.75 -11.79
C LEU A 131 18.02 12.04 -11.62
N ARG A 132 17.51 13.18 -12.11
CA ARG A 132 18.16 14.49 -11.94
C ARG A 132 18.17 14.97 -10.48
N GLU A 133 17.05 14.81 -9.79
CA GLU A 133 16.90 15.20 -8.38
C GLU A 133 17.84 14.41 -7.46
N THR A 134 18.05 13.12 -7.77
CA THR A 134 18.84 12.20 -6.93
C THR A 134 20.31 12.08 -7.37
N GLY A 135 20.63 12.47 -8.58
CA GLY A 135 21.93 12.19 -9.18
C GLY A 135 22.18 10.70 -9.46
N ALA A 136 21.16 9.84 -9.33
CA ALA A 136 21.28 8.42 -9.53
C ALA A 136 21.35 8.07 -11.02
N GLU A 137 22.12 7.04 -11.37
CA GLU A 137 22.20 6.53 -12.75
C GLU A 137 20.95 5.80 -13.18
N LYS A 138 20.27 5.12 -12.23
CA LYS A 138 19.12 4.27 -12.48
C LYS A 138 18.06 4.42 -11.37
N VAL A 139 16.87 3.90 -11.64
CA VAL A 139 15.79 3.75 -10.66
C VAL A 139 15.31 2.30 -10.59
N ASN A 140 14.76 1.91 -9.43
CA ASN A 140 13.96 0.71 -9.29
C ASN A 140 12.48 1.11 -9.37
N ILE A 141 11.66 0.38 -10.11
CA ILE A 141 10.23 0.66 -10.27
C ILE A 141 9.43 -0.45 -9.60
N ILE A 142 8.49 -0.06 -8.72
CA ILE A 142 7.44 -0.94 -8.21
C ILE A 142 6.11 -0.42 -8.73
N ALA A 143 5.49 -1.17 -9.63
CA ALA A 143 4.30 -0.75 -10.34
C ALA A 143 3.11 -1.66 -10.05
N HIS A 144 1.94 -1.08 -9.79
CA HIS A 144 0.71 -1.82 -9.55
C HIS A 144 -0.28 -1.66 -10.71
N SER A 145 -0.96 -2.75 -11.08
CA SER A 145 -2.04 -2.77 -12.08
C SER A 145 -1.60 -2.13 -13.41
N LYS A 146 -2.36 -1.17 -13.96
CA LYS A 146 -2.04 -0.43 -15.19
C LYS A 146 -0.67 0.26 -15.14
N GLY A 147 -0.20 0.69 -13.95
CA GLY A 147 1.12 1.31 -13.80
C GLY A 147 2.27 0.43 -14.32
N GLY A 148 2.12 -0.90 -14.28
CA GLY A 148 3.07 -1.82 -14.88
C GLY A 148 3.09 -1.76 -16.40
N LEU A 149 1.94 -1.52 -17.05
CA LEU A 149 1.86 -1.31 -18.52
C LEU A 149 2.49 0.03 -18.89
N ASP A 150 2.20 1.09 -18.15
CA ASP A 150 2.76 2.43 -18.34
C ASP A 150 4.30 2.38 -18.21
N SER A 151 4.80 1.65 -17.18
CA SER A 151 6.23 1.45 -16.97
C SER A 151 6.89 0.66 -18.10
N ARG A 152 6.27 -0.42 -18.56
CA ARG A 152 6.77 -1.18 -19.71
C ARG A 152 6.83 -0.33 -20.97
N TRP A 153 5.80 0.48 -21.22
CA TRP A 153 5.78 1.41 -22.35
C TRP A 153 6.93 2.42 -22.27
N ALA A 154 7.12 3.04 -21.10
CA ALA A 154 8.22 3.98 -20.87
C ALA A 154 9.58 3.34 -21.12
N ILE A 155 9.80 2.11 -20.62
CA ILE A 155 11.05 1.37 -20.78
C ILE A 155 11.29 1.00 -22.25
N THR A 156 10.29 0.44 -22.93
CA THR A 156 10.49 -0.18 -24.26
C THR A 156 10.33 0.77 -25.41
N ARG A 157 9.49 1.80 -25.30
CA ARG A 157 9.16 2.73 -26.39
C ARG A 157 9.81 4.11 -26.24
N LEU A 158 10.15 4.51 -25.01
CA LEU A 158 10.71 5.84 -24.74
C LEU A 158 12.20 5.80 -24.33
N GLY A 159 12.85 4.66 -24.53
CA GLY A 159 14.29 4.51 -24.39
C GLY A 159 14.80 4.54 -22.94
N LEU A 160 13.96 4.25 -21.94
CA LEU A 160 14.36 4.29 -20.53
C LEU A 160 15.03 3.01 -20.02
N ALA A 161 15.20 1.99 -20.86
CA ALA A 161 15.84 0.73 -20.47
C ALA A 161 17.21 0.91 -19.79
N PRO A 162 18.12 1.78 -20.23
CA PRO A 162 19.40 1.99 -19.56
C PRO A 162 19.28 2.63 -18.17
N GLN A 163 18.19 3.36 -17.91
CA GLN A 163 17.95 4.13 -16.69
C GLN A 163 17.09 3.38 -15.65
N VAL A 164 16.62 2.16 -15.97
CA VAL A 164 15.84 1.32 -15.07
C VAL A 164 16.67 0.11 -14.66
N ALA A 165 16.91 -0.03 -13.35
CA ALA A 165 17.63 -1.16 -12.80
C ALA A 165 16.73 -2.39 -12.64
N SER A 166 15.48 -2.17 -12.18
CA SER A 166 14.49 -3.23 -12.02
C SER A 166 13.07 -2.71 -12.24
N LEU A 167 12.18 -3.59 -12.70
CA LEU A 167 10.74 -3.38 -12.74
C LEU A 167 10.05 -4.53 -12.05
N THR A 168 9.45 -4.25 -10.89
CA THR A 168 8.58 -5.17 -10.16
C THR A 168 7.14 -4.80 -10.42
N THR A 169 6.33 -5.74 -10.92
CA THR A 169 4.92 -5.54 -11.20
C THR A 169 4.04 -6.31 -10.23
N VAL A 170 3.00 -5.66 -9.73
CA VAL A 170 2.01 -6.25 -8.82
C VAL A 170 0.65 -6.20 -9.50
N ASN A 171 0.02 -7.34 -9.71
CA ASN A 171 -1.30 -7.48 -10.36
C ASN A 171 -1.44 -6.73 -11.70
N THR A 172 -0.38 -6.65 -12.49
CA THR A 172 -0.39 -6.02 -13.81
C THR A 172 -0.96 -6.98 -14.86
N PRO A 173 -1.93 -6.56 -15.69
CA PRO A 173 -2.46 -7.37 -16.78
C PRO A 173 -1.46 -7.40 -17.95
N HIS A 174 -0.60 -8.41 -18.00
CA HIS A 174 0.46 -8.52 -19.02
C HIS A 174 0.00 -9.06 -20.39
N ARG A 175 -1.28 -9.42 -20.52
CA ARG A 175 -1.87 -9.99 -21.74
C ARG A 175 -2.88 -9.04 -22.34
#